data_4c3135ed055def37cf3ba1845263b857
#
_entry.id   4c3135ed055def37cf3ba1845263b857
#
_cell.length_a   1.000
_cell.length_b   1.000
_cell.length_c   1.000
_cell.angle_alpha   90.00
_cell.angle_beta   90.00
_cell.angle_gamma   90.00
#
_symmetry.space_group_name_H-M   'P 1'
#
loop_
_entity.id
_entity.type
_entity.pdbx_description
1 polymer ?
#
loop_
_entity_poly.entity_id
_entity_poly.type
_entity_poly.pdbx_seq_one_letter_code
_entity_poly.pdbx_strand_id
1 'polypeptide(L)'
;KIREEIQVTLDEHFGGGDVSEFLRRVNEDPAFTFETEEAVLQYSTDALDAAKAAMPRAFGVLPKADVLVKPYPEFAESGSGEYHSSSEDGTRPGIFYIAVADPTGRSISNQLATLHHETFPGHHLQGAIALELGDQQHPLARYLWNSGYGEGWALYSERLADELGLYPTPLDRIGLYSDQI
;
A
#
# COMPACT_ATOMS: atom_id res chain seq x y z
N LYS A 1 6.68 -15.41 -14.57
CA LYS A 1 7.56 -14.76 -13.57
C LYS A 1 6.82 -14.59 -12.24
N ILE A 2 5.76 -13.77 -12.15
CA ILE A 2 5.05 -13.52 -10.86
C ILE A 2 4.51 -14.82 -10.25
N ARG A 3 3.83 -15.67 -11.02
CA ARG A 3 3.38 -16.99 -10.53
C ARG A 3 4.51 -17.89 -10.03
N GLU A 4 5.69 -17.78 -10.62
CA GLU A 4 6.89 -18.51 -10.15
C GLU A 4 7.38 -17.94 -8.82
N GLU A 5 7.33 -16.62 -8.61
CA GLU A 5 7.67 -15.98 -7.32
C GLU A 5 6.70 -16.42 -6.21
N ILE A 6 5.40 -16.49 -6.51
CA ILE A 6 4.41 -17.06 -5.58
C ILE A 6 4.71 -18.53 -5.29
N GLN A 7 4.97 -19.34 -6.33
CA GLN A 7 5.27 -20.76 -6.15
C GLN A 7 6.50 -20.98 -5.27
N VAL A 8 7.57 -20.23 -5.49
CA VAL A 8 8.78 -20.30 -4.65
C VAL A 8 8.45 -19.97 -3.19
N THR A 9 7.74 -18.89 -2.95
CA THR A 9 7.33 -18.50 -1.59
C THR A 9 6.42 -19.55 -0.95
N LEU A 10 5.51 -20.13 -1.72
CA LEU A 10 4.61 -21.19 -1.29
C LEU A 10 5.38 -22.47 -0.91
N ASP A 11 6.35 -22.87 -1.73
CA ASP A 11 7.16 -24.06 -1.49
C ASP A 11 8.05 -23.90 -0.26
N GLU A 12 8.66 -22.73 -0.08
CA GLU A 12 9.59 -22.46 1.00
C GLU A 12 8.90 -22.28 2.37
N HIS A 13 7.71 -21.70 2.42
CA HIS A 13 7.11 -21.23 3.67
C HIS A 13 5.75 -21.87 4.02
N PHE A 14 5.05 -22.46 3.06
CA PHE A 14 3.70 -22.98 3.25
C PHE A 14 3.52 -24.47 2.86
N GLY A 15 4.63 -25.16 2.58
CA GLY A 15 4.61 -26.60 2.29
C GLY A 15 4.26 -26.96 0.84
N GLY A 16 4.28 -25.99 -0.09
CA GLY A 16 4.02 -26.21 -1.50
C GLY A 16 2.54 -26.38 -1.85
N GLY A 17 2.26 -26.72 -3.09
CA GLY A 17 0.92 -26.97 -3.60
C GLY A 17 0.55 -26.15 -4.83
N ASP A 18 -0.73 -26.13 -5.15
CA ASP A 18 -1.25 -25.32 -6.26
C ASP A 18 -1.45 -23.85 -5.84
N VAL A 19 -0.86 -22.93 -6.61
CA VAL A 19 -0.91 -21.49 -6.34
C VAL A 19 -2.35 -20.96 -6.29
N SER A 20 -3.21 -21.40 -7.22
CA SER A 20 -4.58 -20.87 -7.30
C SER A 20 -5.42 -21.34 -6.10
N GLU A 21 -5.21 -22.58 -5.67
CA GLU A 21 -5.86 -23.12 -4.47
C GLU A 21 -5.36 -22.40 -3.21
N PHE A 22 -4.06 -22.13 -3.11
CA PHE A 22 -3.48 -21.40 -1.99
C PHE A 22 -4.01 -19.96 -1.92
N LEU A 23 -4.03 -19.22 -3.03
CA LEU A 23 -4.56 -17.86 -3.06
C LEU A 23 -6.05 -17.82 -2.68
N ARG A 24 -6.86 -18.79 -3.13
CA ARG A 24 -8.25 -18.92 -2.69
C ARG A 24 -8.33 -19.12 -1.17
N ARG A 25 -7.51 -20.01 -0.62
CA ARG A 25 -7.46 -20.27 0.83
C ARG A 25 -7.06 -19.02 1.63
N VAL A 26 -6.06 -18.26 1.17
CA VAL A 26 -5.63 -17.01 1.81
C VAL A 26 -6.77 -15.99 1.91
N ASN A 27 -7.69 -15.99 0.97
CA ASN A 27 -8.84 -15.07 0.98
C ASN A 27 -10.05 -15.59 1.76
N GLU A 28 -10.14 -16.89 2.03
CA GLU A 28 -11.34 -17.52 2.63
C GLU A 28 -11.12 -18.07 4.03
N ASP A 29 -9.87 -18.41 4.40
CA ASP A 29 -9.54 -19.04 5.68
C ASP A 29 -9.37 -17.96 6.77
N PRO A 30 -10.15 -18.04 7.87
CA PRO A 30 -10.03 -17.09 8.98
C PRO A 30 -8.62 -16.98 9.59
N ALA A 31 -7.74 -17.97 9.38
CA ALA A 31 -6.35 -17.90 9.82
C ALA A 31 -5.53 -16.81 9.11
N PHE A 32 -6.01 -16.30 7.96
CA PHE A 32 -5.36 -15.26 7.15
C PHE A 32 -6.15 -13.96 7.08
N THR A 33 -7.15 -13.78 7.94
CA THR A 33 -7.99 -12.59 8.01
C THR A 33 -7.80 -11.85 9.32
N PHE A 34 -8.35 -10.65 9.43
CA PHE A 34 -8.33 -9.88 10.66
C PHE A 34 -9.47 -10.32 11.59
N GLU A 35 -9.26 -10.19 12.91
CA GLU A 35 -10.28 -10.50 13.89
C GLU A 35 -11.23 -9.32 14.17
N THR A 36 -10.71 -8.09 14.11
CA THR A 36 -11.45 -6.87 14.45
C THR A 36 -11.09 -5.69 13.54
N GLU A 37 -11.96 -4.69 13.49
CA GLU A 37 -11.72 -3.42 12.78
C GLU A 37 -10.48 -2.68 13.32
N GLU A 38 -10.28 -2.72 14.63
CA GLU A 38 -9.10 -2.13 15.27
C GLU A 38 -7.81 -2.84 14.84
N ALA A 39 -7.86 -4.15 14.61
CA ALA A 39 -6.70 -4.91 14.13
C ALA A 39 -6.31 -4.49 12.70
N VAL A 40 -7.29 -4.27 11.82
CA VAL A 40 -7.05 -3.73 10.47
C VAL A 40 -6.36 -2.36 10.54
N LEU A 41 -6.92 -1.46 11.35
CA LEU A 41 -6.41 -0.10 11.50
C LEU A 41 -5.01 -0.08 12.11
N GLN A 42 -4.78 -0.86 13.17
CA GLN A 42 -3.49 -0.93 13.85
C GLN A 42 -2.41 -1.51 12.92
N TYR A 43 -2.72 -2.61 12.23
CA TYR A 43 -1.79 -3.21 11.26
C TYR A 43 -1.34 -2.23 10.18
N SER A 44 -2.30 -1.49 9.62
CA SER A 44 -2.02 -0.49 8.60
C SER A 44 -1.24 0.72 9.15
N THR A 45 -1.52 1.13 10.39
CA THR A 45 -0.80 2.23 11.04
C THR A 45 0.65 1.85 11.32
N ASP A 46 0.88 0.67 11.87
CA ASP A 46 2.23 0.17 12.17
C ASP A 46 3.06 0.02 10.88
N ALA A 47 2.43 -0.48 9.81
CA ALA A 47 3.07 -0.61 8.51
C ALA A 47 3.42 0.76 7.89
N LEU A 48 2.54 1.75 8.01
CA LEU A 48 2.81 3.11 7.55
C LEU A 48 3.98 3.74 8.32
N ASP A 49 4.04 3.56 9.62
CA ASP A 49 5.14 4.07 10.44
C ASP A 49 6.47 3.40 10.08
N ALA A 50 6.47 2.10 9.83
CA ALA A 50 7.64 1.38 9.33
C ALA A 50 8.08 1.91 7.94
N ALA A 51 7.12 2.15 7.03
CA ALA A 51 7.39 2.73 5.73
C ALA A 51 8.02 4.12 5.85
N LYS A 52 7.45 5.03 6.65
CA LYS A 52 8.02 6.37 6.92
C LYS A 52 9.47 6.28 7.41
N ALA A 53 9.73 5.40 8.36
CA ALA A 53 11.08 5.19 8.91
C ALA A 53 12.09 4.67 7.87
N ALA A 54 11.63 3.97 6.86
CA ALA A 54 12.48 3.43 5.80
C ALA A 54 12.84 4.47 4.72
N MET A 55 11.98 5.48 4.48
CA MET A 55 12.15 6.44 3.38
C MET A 55 13.51 7.14 3.32
N PRO A 56 14.11 7.60 4.43
CA PRO A 56 15.42 8.26 4.38
C PRO A 56 16.56 7.38 3.87
N ARG A 57 16.37 6.06 3.83
CA ARG A 57 17.38 5.12 3.27
C ARG A 57 17.36 5.08 1.73
N ALA A 58 16.21 5.41 1.14
CA ALA A 58 15.98 5.27 -0.30
C ALA A 58 15.91 6.63 -1.01
N PHE A 59 15.50 7.68 -0.33
CA PHE A 59 15.19 8.97 -0.95
C PHE A 59 15.93 10.12 -0.28
N GLY A 60 16.60 10.95 -1.09
CA GLY A 60 17.28 12.15 -0.64
C GLY A 60 16.36 13.36 -0.43
N VAL A 61 15.12 13.30 -0.94
CA VAL A 61 14.09 14.31 -0.77
C VAL A 61 12.82 13.62 -0.28
N LEU A 62 12.25 14.14 0.78
CA LEU A 62 11.00 13.65 1.36
C LEU A 62 9.99 14.79 1.43
N PRO A 63 8.67 14.50 1.31
CA PRO A 63 7.66 15.53 1.46
C PRO A 63 7.62 16.06 2.89
N LYS A 64 7.20 17.33 3.05
CA LYS A 64 6.94 17.95 4.35
C LYS A 64 5.60 17.48 4.91
N ALA A 65 4.63 17.31 4.00
CA ALA A 65 3.31 16.83 4.39
C ALA A 65 3.39 15.38 4.88
N ASP A 66 2.79 15.13 6.02
CA ASP A 66 2.58 13.79 6.56
C ASP A 66 1.41 13.08 5.86
N VAL A 67 1.26 11.78 6.10
CA VAL A 67 0.08 10.99 5.72
C VAL A 67 -0.40 10.18 6.91
N LEU A 68 -1.71 10.04 7.03
CA LEU A 68 -2.39 9.34 8.12
C LEU A 68 -3.25 8.21 7.55
N VAL A 69 -3.30 7.08 8.25
CA VAL A 69 -4.31 6.04 8.01
C VAL A 69 -5.58 6.41 8.79
N LYS A 70 -6.72 6.31 8.13
CA LYS A 70 -8.04 6.48 8.77
C LYS A 70 -9.05 5.48 8.23
N PRO A 71 -10.00 5.02 9.04
CA PRO A 71 -11.12 4.28 8.52
C PRO A 71 -11.99 5.18 7.62
N TYR A 72 -12.64 4.59 6.61
CA TYR A 72 -13.68 5.29 5.88
C TYR A 72 -14.77 5.77 6.82
N PRO A 73 -15.39 6.93 6.57
CA PRO A 73 -16.66 7.25 7.21
C PRO A 73 -17.71 6.20 6.85
N GLU A 74 -18.58 5.82 7.79
CA GLU A 74 -19.59 4.76 7.60
C GLU A 74 -20.43 4.90 6.33
N PHE A 75 -20.69 6.13 5.89
CA PHE A 75 -21.50 6.42 4.68
C PHE A 75 -20.70 6.36 3.37
N ALA A 76 -19.39 6.22 3.42
CA ALA A 76 -18.51 6.32 2.26
C ALA A 76 -17.63 5.07 2.08
N GLU A 77 -17.86 4.01 2.87
CA GLU A 77 -17.04 2.81 2.81
C GLU A 77 -17.19 2.08 1.48
N SER A 78 -16.12 2.02 0.71
CA SER A 78 -16.06 1.29 -0.55
C SER A 78 -14.63 0.88 -0.88
N GLY A 79 -14.46 -0.30 -1.44
CA GLY A 79 -13.16 -0.78 -1.92
C GLY A 79 -12.16 -1.19 -0.84
N SER A 80 -10.89 -1.29 -1.23
CA SER A 80 -9.78 -1.72 -0.38
C SER A 80 -9.10 -0.56 0.36
N GLY A 81 -8.97 0.59 -0.31
CA GLY A 81 -8.35 1.79 0.23
C GLY A 81 -8.29 2.90 -0.81
N GLU A 82 -8.14 4.15 -0.36
CA GLU A 82 -8.09 5.33 -1.21
C GLU A 82 -7.21 6.41 -0.58
N TYR A 83 -6.30 6.98 -1.36
CA TYR A 83 -5.46 8.08 -0.92
C TYR A 83 -6.04 9.44 -1.31
N HIS A 84 -6.14 10.33 -0.33
CA HIS A 84 -6.50 11.74 -0.50
C HIS A 84 -5.27 12.62 -0.28
N SER A 85 -4.97 13.45 -1.26
CA SER A 85 -3.75 14.28 -1.28
C SER A 85 -3.66 15.25 -0.11
N SER A 86 -2.43 15.54 0.29
CA SER A 86 -2.09 16.63 1.21
C SER A 86 -2.39 18.01 0.60
N SER A 87 -2.27 19.09 1.41
CA SER A 87 -2.31 20.46 0.88
C SER A 87 -0.97 20.84 0.22
N GLU A 88 -1.02 21.80 -0.71
CA GLU A 88 0.17 22.31 -1.42
C GLU A 88 1.22 22.92 -0.47
N ASP A 89 0.78 23.55 0.62
CA ASP A 89 1.64 24.14 1.63
C ASP A 89 2.16 23.12 2.67
N GLY A 90 1.76 21.85 2.57
CA GLY A 90 2.15 20.77 3.47
C GLY A 90 1.54 20.85 4.87
N THR A 91 0.62 21.79 5.14
CA THR A 91 0.03 21.96 6.49
C THR A 91 -1.08 20.96 6.79
N ARG A 92 -1.81 20.49 5.79
CA ARG A 92 -2.81 19.43 5.91
C ARG A 92 -2.21 18.10 5.41
N PRO A 93 -2.17 17.06 6.24
CA PRO A 93 -1.64 15.77 5.82
C PRO A 93 -2.46 15.13 4.71
N GLY A 94 -1.86 14.23 3.96
CA GLY A 94 -2.59 13.27 3.15
C GLY A 94 -3.34 12.28 4.04
N ILE A 95 -4.35 11.64 3.52
CA ILE A 95 -5.14 10.63 4.24
C ILE A 95 -5.25 9.40 3.35
N PHE A 96 -4.84 8.28 3.88
CA PHE A 96 -5.16 6.97 3.33
C PHE A 96 -6.37 6.42 4.07
N TYR A 97 -7.50 6.40 3.40
CA TYR A 97 -8.72 5.79 3.91
C TYR A 97 -8.70 4.30 3.65
N ILE A 98 -8.98 3.51 4.68
CA ILE A 98 -9.11 2.05 4.58
C ILE A 98 -10.49 1.60 4.99
N ALA A 99 -10.99 0.58 4.32
CA ALA A 99 -12.19 -0.09 4.73
C ALA A 99 -11.87 -1.02 5.90
N VAL A 100 -12.55 -0.85 7.02
CA VAL A 100 -12.35 -1.68 8.23
C VAL A 100 -13.54 -2.58 8.54
N ALA A 101 -14.72 -2.28 7.97
CA ALA A 101 -15.89 -3.13 8.11
C ALA A 101 -15.61 -4.52 7.52
N ASP A 102 -16.25 -5.54 8.09
CA ASP A 102 -16.06 -6.93 7.76
C ASP A 102 -14.57 -7.38 7.84
N PRO A 103 -13.91 -7.26 8.99
CA PRO A 103 -12.50 -7.61 9.14
C PRO A 103 -12.23 -9.09 8.85
N THR A 104 -13.18 -9.97 9.14
CA THR A 104 -13.09 -11.41 8.89
C THR A 104 -13.20 -11.78 7.41
N GLY A 105 -13.69 -10.90 6.57
CA GLY A 105 -13.69 -11.02 5.11
C GLY A 105 -12.46 -10.39 4.44
N ARG A 106 -11.51 -9.84 5.22
CA ARG A 106 -10.33 -9.15 4.70
C ARG A 106 -9.07 -9.96 4.90
N SER A 107 -8.43 -10.34 3.80
CA SER A 107 -7.13 -11.00 3.85
C SER A 107 -6.03 -10.05 4.32
N ILE A 108 -5.21 -10.51 5.27
CA ILE A 108 -4.02 -9.80 5.73
C ILE A 108 -3.04 -9.58 4.58
N SER A 109 -2.93 -10.55 3.65
CA SER A 109 -1.95 -10.53 2.57
C SER A 109 -2.03 -9.29 1.69
N ASN A 110 -3.22 -8.82 1.36
CA ASN A 110 -3.40 -7.72 0.40
C ASN A 110 -3.27 -6.33 1.03
N GLN A 111 -3.20 -6.25 2.37
CA GLN A 111 -3.26 -4.96 3.07
C GLN A 111 -2.02 -4.09 2.81
N LEU A 112 -0.83 -4.68 2.78
CA LEU A 112 0.41 -3.92 2.64
C LEU A 112 0.69 -3.46 1.21
N ALA A 113 0.33 -4.24 0.19
CA ALA A 113 0.50 -3.83 -1.20
C ALA A 113 -0.27 -2.53 -1.47
N THR A 114 -1.56 -2.49 -1.14
CA THR A 114 -2.39 -1.28 -1.25
C THR A 114 -1.82 -0.13 -0.41
N LEU A 115 -1.39 -0.38 0.83
CA LEU A 115 -0.82 0.67 1.69
C LEU A 115 0.42 1.31 1.06
N HIS A 116 1.35 0.51 0.53
CA HIS A 116 2.57 1.03 -0.09
C HIS A 116 2.30 1.69 -1.43
N HIS A 117 1.32 1.23 -2.19
CA HIS A 117 0.81 1.86 -3.40
C HIS A 117 0.29 3.27 -3.11
N GLU A 118 -0.56 3.42 -2.10
CA GLU A 118 -1.25 4.66 -1.77
C GLU A 118 -0.41 5.66 -0.96
N THR A 119 0.52 5.15 -0.14
CA THR A 119 1.25 6.01 0.80
C THR A 119 2.74 6.13 0.47
N PHE A 120 3.59 5.46 1.25
CA PHE A 120 5.04 5.41 1.07
C PHE A 120 5.48 3.99 0.66
N PRO A 121 6.25 3.89 -0.42
CA PRO A 121 6.82 4.95 -1.28
C PRO A 121 5.94 5.38 -2.47
N GLY A 122 4.64 5.10 -2.48
CA GLY A 122 3.71 5.25 -3.59
C GLY A 122 3.17 6.68 -3.83
N HIS A 123 1.85 6.78 -3.98
CA HIS A 123 1.16 8.01 -4.38
C HIS A 123 1.43 9.20 -3.46
N HIS A 124 1.46 8.99 -2.14
CA HIS A 124 1.75 10.10 -1.22
C HIS A 124 3.13 10.67 -1.43
N LEU A 125 4.17 9.84 -1.51
CA LEU A 125 5.53 10.32 -1.73
C LEU A 125 5.63 11.12 -3.03
N GLN A 126 5.14 10.56 -4.13
CA GLN A 126 5.17 11.19 -5.46
C GLN A 126 4.36 12.49 -5.49
N GLY A 127 3.11 12.41 -5.05
CA GLY A 127 2.15 13.51 -5.16
C GLY A 127 2.48 14.67 -4.23
N ALA A 128 2.86 14.41 -2.98
CA ALA A 128 3.20 15.46 -2.02
C ALA A 128 4.47 16.22 -2.44
N ILE A 129 5.51 15.52 -2.91
CA ILE A 129 6.70 16.19 -3.47
C ILE A 129 6.31 17.04 -4.69
N ALA A 130 5.49 16.51 -5.58
CA ALA A 130 5.04 17.25 -6.75
C ALA A 130 4.24 18.51 -6.36
N LEU A 131 3.34 18.43 -5.40
CA LEU A 131 2.60 19.58 -4.89
C LEU A 131 3.52 20.65 -4.27
N GLU A 132 4.48 20.22 -3.45
CA GLU A 132 5.43 21.11 -2.76
C GLU A 132 6.41 21.80 -3.70
N LEU A 133 6.67 21.27 -4.90
CA LEU A 133 7.45 21.94 -5.93
C LEU A 133 6.76 23.19 -6.47
N GLY A 134 5.43 23.26 -6.40
CA GLY A 134 4.65 24.44 -6.74
C GLY A 134 5.00 25.02 -8.12
N ASP A 135 5.35 26.31 -8.16
CA ASP A 135 5.67 27.02 -9.39
C ASP A 135 7.00 26.59 -10.05
N GLN A 136 7.78 25.72 -9.42
CA GLN A 136 8.95 25.11 -10.05
C GLN A 136 8.58 24.07 -11.12
N GLN A 137 7.32 23.62 -11.12
CA GLN A 137 6.81 22.73 -12.16
C GLN A 137 6.14 23.50 -13.29
N HIS A 138 6.20 22.92 -14.50
CA HIS A 138 5.42 23.45 -15.61
C HIS A 138 3.91 23.37 -15.27
N PRO A 139 3.10 24.42 -15.54
CA PRO A 139 1.68 24.45 -15.17
C PRO A 139 0.89 23.24 -15.65
N LEU A 140 1.17 22.71 -16.84
CA LEU A 140 0.52 21.51 -17.35
C LEU A 140 0.83 20.27 -16.49
N ALA A 141 2.03 20.14 -15.96
CA ALA A 141 2.42 19.00 -15.13
C ALA A 141 1.68 18.97 -13.77
N ARG A 142 1.26 20.15 -13.28
CA ARG A 142 0.48 20.27 -12.03
C ARG A 142 -0.96 19.80 -12.15
N TYR A 143 -1.57 19.92 -13.32
CA TYR A 143 -3.00 19.73 -13.54
C TYR A 143 -3.35 18.55 -14.44
N LEU A 144 -2.37 18.01 -15.16
CA LEU A 144 -2.58 16.83 -16.01
C LEU A 144 -2.19 15.57 -15.28
N TRP A 145 -3.21 14.76 -14.97
CA TRP A 145 -2.98 13.40 -14.53
C TRP A 145 -2.59 12.49 -15.70
N ASN A 146 -1.51 11.77 -15.55
CA ASN A 146 -1.10 10.70 -16.47
C ASN A 146 -1.05 9.39 -15.70
N SER A 147 -2.00 8.49 -15.97
CA SER A 147 -2.09 7.20 -15.29
C SER A 147 -0.82 6.36 -15.42
N GLY A 148 -0.17 6.37 -16.60
CA GLY A 148 1.08 5.64 -16.78
C GLY A 148 2.21 6.15 -15.88
N TYR A 149 2.21 7.43 -15.53
CA TYR A 149 3.17 8.02 -14.59
C TYR A 149 2.76 7.79 -13.13
N GLY A 150 1.50 8.07 -12.79
CA GLY A 150 1.01 7.95 -11.42
C GLY A 150 0.92 6.49 -10.98
N GLU A 151 0.13 5.70 -11.67
CA GLU A 151 -0.09 4.29 -11.33
C GLU A 151 1.15 3.43 -11.58
N GLY A 152 1.92 3.77 -12.65
CA GLY A 152 3.18 3.09 -12.93
C GLY A 152 4.22 3.30 -11.84
N TRP A 153 4.29 4.50 -11.23
CA TRP A 153 5.11 4.76 -10.05
C TRP A 153 4.61 3.95 -8.85
N ALA A 154 3.31 4.00 -8.55
CA ALA A 154 2.73 3.30 -7.41
C ALA A 154 2.92 1.78 -7.51
N LEU A 155 2.72 1.19 -8.70
CA LEU A 155 2.99 -0.22 -8.96
C LEU A 155 4.49 -0.57 -8.79
N TYR A 156 5.40 0.29 -9.25
CA TYR A 156 6.84 0.13 -9.01
C TYR A 156 7.16 0.24 -7.52
N SER A 157 6.50 1.15 -6.81
CA SER A 157 6.75 1.39 -5.39
C SER A 157 6.40 0.21 -4.49
N GLU A 158 5.44 -0.62 -4.89
CA GLU A 158 5.14 -1.88 -4.20
C GLU A 158 6.36 -2.81 -4.21
N ARG A 159 7.04 -2.93 -5.35
CA ARG A 159 8.29 -3.72 -5.46
C ARG A 159 9.45 -3.08 -4.69
N LEU A 160 9.56 -1.77 -4.73
CA LEU A 160 10.57 -1.04 -3.96
C LEU A 160 10.35 -1.22 -2.46
N ALA A 161 9.11 -1.30 -1.99
CA ALA A 161 8.78 -1.60 -0.60
C ALA A 161 9.30 -3.00 -0.18
N ASP A 162 9.23 -4.00 -1.07
CA ASP A 162 9.83 -5.33 -0.82
C ASP A 162 11.36 -5.25 -0.70
N GLU A 163 12.03 -4.52 -1.59
CA GLU A 163 13.47 -4.28 -1.53
C GLU A 163 13.91 -3.56 -0.24
N LEU A 164 13.04 -2.72 0.31
CA LEU A 164 13.24 -2.02 1.58
C LEU A 164 12.93 -2.86 2.82
N GLY A 165 12.39 -4.08 2.63
CA GLY A 165 12.04 -5.00 3.72
C GLY A 165 10.73 -4.65 4.42
N LEU A 166 9.79 -4.04 3.71
CA LEU A 166 8.50 -3.56 4.25
C LEU A 166 7.37 -4.60 4.15
N TYR A 167 7.67 -5.80 3.70
CA TYR A 167 6.77 -6.97 3.75
C TYR A 167 7.36 -7.98 4.74
N PRO A 168 6.98 -7.89 6.03
CA PRO A 168 7.67 -8.61 7.10
C PRO A 168 7.45 -10.13 7.08
N THR A 169 6.37 -10.60 6.45
CA THR A 169 6.04 -12.02 6.40
C THR A 169 5.97 -12.57 4.97
N PRO A 170 6.16 -13.88 4.78
CA PRO A 170 5.92 -14.51 3.48
C PRO A 170 4.50 -14.32 2.96
N LEU A 171 3.50 -14.21 3.85
CA LEU A 171 2.12 -13.97 3.49
C LEU A 171 1.93 -12.58 2.85
N ASP A 172 2.57 -11.55 3.41
CA ASP A 172 2.52 -10.19 2.86
C ASP A 172 3.15 -10.13 1.46
N ARG A 173 4.26 -10.85 1.23
CA ARG A 173 4.89 -10.96 -0.08
C ARG A 173 4.00 -11.69 -1.10
N ILE A 174 3.23 -12.67 -0.67
CA ILE A 174 2.23 -13.32 -1.55
C ILE A 174 1.16 -12.30 -1.96
N GLY A 175 0.73 -11.44 -1.04
CA GLY A 175 -0.19 -10.34 -1.35
C GLY A 175 0.37 -9.39 -2.41
N LEU A 176 1.60 -8.90 -2.24
CA LEU A 176 2.29 -8.10 -3.25
C LEU A 176 2.27 -8.77 -4.64
N TYR A 177 2.56 -10.07 -4.69
CA TYR A 177 2.61 -10.77 -5.97
C TYR A 177 1.21 -11.02 -6.55
N SER A 178 0.21 -11.27 -5.72
CA SER A 178 -1.16 -11.51 -6.19
C SER A 178 -1.81 -10.26 -6.77
N ASP A 179 -1.52 -9.09 -6.24
CA ASP A 179 -2.01 -7.81 -6.76
C ASP A 179 -1.44 -7.45 -8.13
N GLN A 180 -0.34 -8.10 -8.54
CA GLN A 180 0.34 -7.86 -9.81
C GLN A 180 0.00 -8.89 -10.91
N ILE A 181 -0.90 -9.84 -10.64
CA ILE A 181 -1.39 -10.80 -11.64
C ILE A 181 -2.61 -10.24 -12.36
#